data_8d8d99145c5438e9b5e28fde6652dfeb
#
_entry.id   8d8d99145c5438e9b5e28fde6652dfeb
#
_cell.length_a   1.000
_cell.length_b   1.000
_cell.length_c   1.000
_cell.angle_alpha   90.00
_cell.angle_beta   90.00
_cell.angle_gamma   90.00
#
_symmetry.space_group_name_H-M   'P 1'
#
loop_
_entity.id
_entity.type
_entity.pdbx_description
1 polymer ?
#
loop_
_entity_poly.entity_id
_entity_poly.type
_entity_poly.pdbx_seq_one_letter_code
_entity_poly.pdbx_strand_id
1 'polypeptide(L)'
;MKPVAIFRHSPGEGPGYFATFLEQHSIPWQLFKLDEGEAPPAAANDFSGLCFMGGAMSVNDDLPWIPLVLELIRSAVKQDIPVIGHCLGGQLMSKALGGVISRNPVKEIGWGTVRVLDEEWLPGTEDFLSYHWHGETFTIPDGAKRVLESEYCGNQAFAMGPHLGLQCHVEMTEDMIKSWSTGGAREIERAGDIPSVQKQEQQLSDVDTKLDGLHGIADKLYTKWISNLKH
;
A
#
# COMPACT_ATOMS: atom_id res chain seq x y z
N MET A 1 1.33 -24.20 5.73
CA MET A 1 1.77 -22.98 5.03
C MET A 1 2.43 -22.07 6.04
N LYS A 2 3.55 -21.43 5.70
CA LYS A 2 4.17 -20.39 6.52
C LYS A 2 3.25 -19.17 6.58
N PRO A 3 3.28 -18.36 7.66
CA PRO A 3 2.47 -17.14 7.73
C PRO A 3 2.95 -16.09 6.72
N VAL A 4 2.04 -15.16 6.38
CA VAL A 4 2.39 -13.88 5.76
C VAL A 4 2.89 -12.94 6.85
N ALA A 5 4.06 -12.30 6.68
CA ALA A 5 4.49 -11.24 7.57
C ALA A 5 3.87 -9.91 7.15
N ILE A 6 3.23 -9.20 8.08
CA ILE A 6 2.66 -7.87 7.88
C ILE A 6 3.43 -6.87 8.75
N PHE A 7 3.93 -5.81 8.16
CA PHE A 7 4.72 -4.79 8.86
C PHE A 7 3.90 -3.51 9.00
N ARG A 8 3.63 -3.12 10.24
CA ARG A 8 2.96 -1.86 10.60
C ARG A 8 4.00 -0.80 10.96
N HIS A 9 3.84 0.41 10.40
CA HIS A 9 4.76 1.52 10.60
C HIS A 9 4.15 2.69 11.41
N SER A 10 2.83 2.70 11.55
CA SER A 10 2.07 3.69 12.31
C SER A 10 0.89 3.02 13.04
N PRO A 11 0.52 3.46 14.26
CA PRO A 11 -0.57 2.82 15.01
C PRO A 11 -1.93 2.83 14.30
N GLY A 12 -2.19 3.90 13.51
CA GLY A 12 -3.45 4.05 12.74
C GLY A 12 -3.45 3.37 11.38
N GLU A 13 -2.37 2.69 10.99
CA GLU A 13 -2.17 2.09 9.67
C GLU A 13 -1.95 0.58 9.78
N GLY A 14 -2.93 -0.10 10.37
CA GLY A 14 -2.94 -1.57 10.49
C GLY A 14 -3.26 -2.25 9.15
N PRO A 15 -3.35 -3.60 9.16
CA PRO A 15 -3.54 -4.38 7.95
C PRO A 15 -4.91 -4.21 7.27
N GLY A 16 -5.88 -3.60 7.95
CA GLY A 16 -7.19 -3.30 7.39
C GLY A 16 -7.86 -4.50 6.71
N TYR A 17 -8.46 -4.27 5.56
CA TYR A 17 -9.12 -5.31 4.76
C TYR A 17 -8.17 -6.41 4.29
N PHE A 18 -6.86 -6.14 4.17
CA PHE A 18 -5.90 -7.18 3.81
C PHE A 18 -5.88 -8.35 4.83
N ALA A 19 -5.93 -8.06 6.13
CA ALA A 19 -6.04 -9.12 7.15
C ALA A 19 -7.35 -9.89 7.02
N THR A 20 -8.48 -9.19 6.84
CA THR A 20 -9.80 -9.82 6.61
C THR A 20 -9.76 -10.76 5.41
N PHE A 21 -9.14 -10.33 4.30
CA PHE A 21 -8.97 -11.15 3.11
C PHE A 21 -8.15 -12.42 3.39
N LEU A 22 -7.02 -12.30 4.09
CA LEU A 22 -6.18 -13.46 4.44
C LEU A 22 -6.94 -14.45 5.33
N GLU A 23 -7.71 -13.96 6.31
CA GLU A 23 -8.54 -14.78 7.20
C GLU A 23 -9.63 -15.53 6.43
N GLN A 24 -10.32 -14.86 5.51
CA GLN A 24 -11.32 -15.48 4.63
C GLN A 24 -10.74 -16.61 3.77
N HIS A 25 -9.45 -16.51 3.40
CA HIS A 25 -8.73 -17.52 2.63
C HIS A 25 -7.96 -18.53 3.50
N SER A 26 -8.14 -18.48 4.84
CA SER A 26 -7.45 -19.35 5.79
C SER A 26 -5.92 -19.30 5.68
N ILE A 27 -5.38 -18.12 5.35
CA ILE A 27 -3.95 -17.87 5.25
C ILE A 27 -3.46 -17.31 6.58
N PRO A 28 -2.56 -17.99 7.31
CA PRO A 28 -2.02 -17.47 8.56
C PRO A 28 -1.15 -16.23 8.29
N TRP A 29 -1.21 -15.27 9.21
CA TRP A 29 -0.40 -14.06 9.16
C TRP A 29 0.15 -13.69 10.55
N GLN A 30 1.22 -12.89 10.55
CA GLN A 30 1.86 -12.36 11.75
C GLN A 30 2.13 -10.88 11.58
N LEU A 31 1.73 -10.06 12.57
CA LEU A 31 1.98 -8.62 12.59
C LEU A 31 3.30 -8.30 13.29
N PHE A 32 4.13 -7.47 12.65
CA PHE A 32 5.32 -6.86 13.21
C PHE A 32 5.06 -5.35 13.37
N LYS A 33 5.13 -4.85 14.60
CA LYS A 33 4.84 -3.45 14.94
C LYS A 33 6.14 -2.64 15.03
N LEU A 34 6.65 -2.22 13.90
CA LEU A 34 7.90 -1.45 13.84
C LEU A 34 7.79 -0.09 14.55
N ASP A 35 6.58 0.48 14.57
CA ASP A 35 6.24 1.70 15.31
C ASP A 35 6.30 1.53 16.84
N GLU A 36 6.23 0.29 17.34
CA GLU A 36 6.39 -0.05 18.77
C GLU A 36 7.81 -0.54 19.10
N GLY A 37 8.73 -0.50 18.13
CA GLY A 37 10.13 -0.91 18.31
C GLY A 37 10.40 -2.40 18.07
N GLU A 38 9.44 -3.16 17.53
CA GLU A 38 9.71 -4.53 17.10
C GLU A 38 10.71 -4.52 15.93
N ALA A 39 11.70 -5.41 15.97
CA ALA A 39 12.63 -5.54 14.87
C ALA A 39 11.99 -6.36 13.73
N PRO A 40 12.26 -6.01 12.45
CA PRO A 40 11.89 -6.88 11.35
C PRO A 40 12.65 -8.22 11.47
N PRO A 41 12.06 -9.33 10.95
CA PRO A 41 12.71 -10.63 10.97
C PRO A 41 14.01 -10.62 10.17
N ALA A 42 14.97 -11.43 10.59
CA ALA A 42 16.28 -11.50 9.93
C ALA A 42 16.23 -12.18 8.55
N ALA A 43 15.22 -13.01 8.28
CA ALA A 43 15.11 -13.80 7.07
C ALA A 43 13.69 -13.77 6.47
N ALA A 44 13.59 -13.48 5.18
CA ALA A 44 12.33 -13.46 4.46
C ALA A 44 11.75 -14.87 4.25
N ASN A 45 12.59 -15.89 4.15
CA ASN A 45 12.19 -17.27 3.89
C ASN A 45 11.47 -17.97 5.05
N ASP A 46 11.32 -17.31 6.19
CA ASP A 46 10.48 -17.80 7.29
C ASP A 46 8.98 -17.57 7.02
N PHE A 47 8.65 -16.79 5.98
CA PHE A 47 7.30 -16.38 5.62
C PHE A 47 6.92 -16.84 4.21
N SER A 48 5.62 -17.00 3.97
CA SER A 48 5.08 -17.31 2.63
C SER A 48 5.03 -16.08 1.72
N GLY A 49 4.94 -14.88 2.28
CA GLY A 49 4.94 -13.58 1.62
C GLY A 49 5.12 -12.46 2.64
N LEU A 50 5.44 -11.26 2.18
CA LEU A 50 5.64 -10.06 3.01
C LEU A 50 4.69 -8.95 2.57
N CYS A 51 4.06 -8.27 3.54
CA CYS A 51 3.20 -7.12 3.32
C CYS A 51 3.68 -5.92 4.14
N PHE A 52 3.97 -4.79 3.49
CA PHE A 52 4.36 -3.54 4.14
C PHE A 52 3.20 -2.55 4.07
N MET A 53 2.71 -2.10 5.23
CA MET A 53 1.60 -1.18 5.33
C MET A 53 2.04 0.27 5.12
N GLY A 54 1.09 1.19 5.15
CA GLY A 54 1.31 2.62 5.11
C GLY A 54 2.05 3.17 6.33
N GLY A 55 2.31 4.47 6.32
CA GLY A 55 2.97 5.20 7.39
C GLY A 55 3.06 6.69 7.10
N ALA A 56 3.02 7.50 8.16
CA ALA A 56 3.07 8.96 8.07
C ALA A 56 4.48 9.53 7.83
N MET A 57 5.53 8.69 7.94
CA MET A 57 6.93 9.09 7.74
C MET A 57 7.33 9.00 6.27
N SER A 58 8.45 9.63 5.93
CA SER A 58 9.10 9.43 4.63
C SER A 58 10.06 8.23 4.66
N VAL A 59 10.14 7.50 3.56
CA VAL A 59 11.20 6.50 3.35
C VAL A 59 12.60 7.13 3.36
N ASN A 60 12.69 8.46 3.23
CA ASN A 60 13.94 9.21 3.26
C ASN A 60 14.33 9.70 4.67
N ASP A 61 13.48 9.44 5.68
CA ASP A 61 13.79 9.77 7.06
C ASP A 61 14.89 8.86 7.62
N ASP A 62 15.64 9.36 8.60
CA ASP A 62 16.69 8.61 9.31
C ASP A 62 16.07 7.78 10.45
N LEU A 63 15.32 6.75 10.08
CA LEU A 63 14.70 5.83 11.03
C LEU A 63 15.46 4.48 11.03
N PRO A 64 15.84 3.93 12.19
CA PRO A 64 16.73 2.77 12.28
C PRO A 64 16.19 1.49 11.64
N TRP A 65 14.88 1.34 11.52
CA TRP A 65 14.25 0.18 10.90
C TRP A 65 14.23 0.25 9.36
N ILE A 66 14.32 1.44 8.73
CA ILE A 66 14.25 1.59 7.27
C ILE A 66 15.35 0.78 6.57
N PRO A 67 16.64 0.90 6.89
CA PRO A 67 17.67 0.10 6.23
C PRO A 67 17.44 -1.41 6.34
N LEU A 68 16.94 -1.88 7.48
CA LEU A 68 16.65 -3.30 7.73
C LEU A 68 15.49 -3.80 6.86
N VAL A 69 14.43 -3.01 6.75
CA VAL A 69 13.27 -3.31 5.89
C VAL A 69 13.67 -3.32 4.41
N LEU A 70 14.46 -2.34 3.96
CA LEU A 70 14.96 -2.33 2.57
C LEU A 70 15.77 -3.58 2.24
N GLU A 71 16.61 -4.06 3.17
CA GLU A 71 17.37 -5.30 2.97
C GLU A 71 16.46 -6.53 2.96
N LEU A 72 15.48 -6.59 3.85
CA LEU A 72 14.49 -7.66 3.89
C LEU A 72 13.70 -7.75 2.57
N ILE A 73 13.28 -6.61 2.01
CA ILE A 73 12.59 -6.54 0.71
C ILE A 73 13.51 -7.06 -0.39
N ARG A 74 14.77 -6.59 -0.47
CA ARG A 74 15.73 -7.09 -1.48
C ARG A 74 15.95 -8.59 -1.37
N SER A 75 16.07 -9.09 -0.15
CA SER A 75 16.22 -10.51 0.13
C SER A 75 15.01 -11.32 -0.32
N ALA A 76 13.77 -10.83 -0.04
CA ALA A 76 12.55 -11.47 -0.47
C ALA A 76 12.43 -11.53 -2.00
N VAL A 77 12.67 -10.40 -2.68
CA VAL A 77 12.63 -10.32 -4.14
C VAL A 77 13.65 -11.26 -4.79
N LYS A 78 14.87 -11.32 -4.28
CA LYS A 78 15.91 -12.24 -4.77
C LYS A 78 15.52 -13.73 -4.63
N GLN A 79 14.66 -14.06 -3.67
CA GLN A 79 14.19 -15.40 -3.39
C GLN A 79 12.79 -15.69 -3.98
N ASP A 80 12.25 -14.79 -4.80
CA ASP A 80 10.89 -14.85 -5.34
C ASP A 80 9.81 -15.02 -4.26
N ILE A 81 10.05 -14.54 -3.03
CA ILE A 81 9.03 -14.48 -1.99
C ILE A 81 8.17 -13.26 -2.29
N PRO A 82 6.85 -13.41 -2.53
CA PRO A 82 6.02 -12.31 -2.97
C PRO A 82 5.95 -11.19 -1.91
N VAL A 83 6.10 -9.95 -2.38
CA VAL A 83 6.02 -8.75 -1.55
C VAL A 83 4.88 -7.89 -2.06
N ILE A 84 4.05 -7.37 -1.15
CA ILE A 84 3.06 -6.34 -1.43
C ILE A 84 3.29 -5.15 -0.49
N GLY A 85 3.14 -3.94 -1.01
CA GLY A 85 3.30 -2.72 -0.21
C GLY A 85 2.19 -1.72 -0.49
N HIS A 86 1.63 -1.12 0.58
CA HIS A 86 0.61 -0.09 0.51
C HIS A 86 1.21 1.25 0.92
N CYS A 87 1.06 2.29 0.12
CA CYS A 87 1.54 3.66 0.31
C CYS A 87 3.04 3.69 0.68
N LEU A 88 3.40 3.95 1.94
CA LEU A 88 4.79 3.86 2.41
C LEU A 88 5.42 2.50 2.07
N GLY A 89 4.68 1.42 2.19
CA GLY A 89 5.14 0.07 1.81
C GLY A 89 5.51 -0.03 0.33
N GLY A 90 4.73 0.56 -0.57
CA GLY A 90 5.05 0.65 -2.00
C GLY A 90 6.30 1.51 -2.25
N GLN A 91 6.46 2.60 -1.50
CA GLN A 91 7.66 3.46 -1.57
C GLN A 91 8.91 2.73 -1.04
N LEU A 92 8.80 1.97 0.05
CA LEU A 92 9.89 1.11 0.57
C LEU A 92 10.32 0.09 -0.48
N MET A 93 9.35 -0.57 -1.14
CA MET A 93 9.64 -1.50 -2.22
C MET A 93 10.36 -0.82 -3.39
N SER A 94 9.85 0.32 -3.86
CA SER A 94 10.51 1.08 -4.93
C SER A 94 11.95 1.45 -4.56
N LYS A 95 12.18 2.02 -3.37
CA LYS A 95 13.51 2.40 -2.89
C LYS A 95 14.44 1.19 -2.74
N ALA A 96 13.95 0.07 -2.22
CA ALA A 96 14.73 -1.17 -2.10
C ALA A 96 15.22 -1.69 -3.45
N LEU A 97 14.43 -1.47 -4.51
CA LEU A 97 14.70 -1.90 -5.89
C LEU A 97 15.37 -0.83 -6.77
N GLY A 98 15.90 0.22 -6.17
CA GLY A 98 16.66 1.27 -6.87
C GLY A 98 15.83 2.47 -7.37
N GLY A 99 14.55 2.51 -7.05
CA GLY A 99 13.71 3.67 -7.33
C GLY A 99 13.98 4.85 -6.39
N VAL A 100 13.44 5.99 -6.76
CA VAL A 100 13.58 7.27 -6.04
C VAL A 100 12.24 7.70 -5.48
N ILE A 101 12.23 8.10 -4.20
CA ILE A 101 11.06 8.66 -3.54
C ILE A 101 11.21 10.18 -3.49
N SER A 102 10.20 10.89 -3.98
CA SER A 102 10.18 12.35 -4.06
C SER A 102 8.79 12.90 -3.80
N ARG A 103 8.69 14.21 -3.65
CA ARG A 103 7.38 14.87 -3.54
C ARG A 103 6.56 14.66 -4.80
N ASN A 104 5.30 14.30 -4.63
CA ASN A 104 4.31 14.37 -5.70
C ASN A 104 3.98 15.86 -5.98
N PRO A 105 3.64 16.24 -7.22
CA PRO A 105 3.28 17.62 -7.54
C PRO A 105 2.19 18.24 -6.65
N VAL A 106 1.21 17.44 -6.27
CA VAL A 106 0.13 17.80 -5.34
C VAL A 106 -0.12 16.67 -4.36
N LYS A 107 -0.73 16.98 -3.21
CA LYS A 107 -1.25 15.92 -2.31
C LYS A 107 -2.51 15.30 -2.89
N GLU A 108 -2.68 14.00 -2.68
CA GLU A 108 -3.94 13.31 -2.89
C GLU A 108 -4.46 12.85 -1.53
N ILE A 109 -5.67 13.30 -1.15
CA ILE A 109 -6.35 12.93 0.10
C ILE A 109 -7.83 12.65 -0.19
N GLY A 110 -8.29 11.45 0.19
CA GLY A 110 -9.65 10.98 -0.01
C GLY A 110 -9.81 10.07 -1.22
N TRP A 111 -11.01 10.00 -1.74
CA TRP A 111 -11.36 9.14 -2.87
C TRP A 111 -10.96 9.76 -4.19
N GLY A 112 -10.25 9.00 -5.02
CA GLY A 112 -9.83 9.41 -6.35
C GLY A 112 -9.90 8.27 -7.36
N THR A 113 -10.15 8.59 -8.62
CA THR A 113 -10.18 7.62 -9.70
C THR A 113 -8.77 7.20 -10.09
N VAL A 114 -8.57 5.89 -10.17
CA VAL A 114 -7.33 5.24 -10.62
C VAL A 114 -7.61 4.50 -11.90
N ARG A 115 -6.73 4.69 -12.89
CA ARG A 115 -6.78 4.00 -14.18
C ARG A 115 -5.86 2.80 -14.20
N VAL A 116 -6.33 1.69 -14.73
CA VAL A 116 -5.56 0.46 -14.92
C VAL A 116 -4.77 0.56 -16.22
N LEU A 117 -3.45 0.32 -16.16
CA LEU A 117 -2.54 0.33 -17.30
C LEU A 117 -2.05 -1.06 -17.68
N ASP A 118 -2.11 -2.01 -16.76
CA ASP A 118 -1.70 -3.40 -16.99
C ASP A 118 -2.81 -4.35 -16.53
N GLU A 119 -3.49 -4.94 -17.51
CA GLU A 119 -4.58 -5.91 -17.29
C GLU A 119 -4.10 -7.23 -16.67
N GLU A 120 -2.79 -7.47 -16.61
CA GLU A 120 -2.28 -8.68 -15.98
C GLU A 120 -2.67 -8.74 -14.48
N TRP A 121 -2.73 -7.59 -13.80
CA TRP A 121 -3.12 -7.51 -12.39
C TRP A 121 -4.62 -7.29 -12.17
N LEU A 122 -5.27 -6.60 -13.09
CA LEU A 122 -6.70 -6.26 -12.99
C LEU A 122 -7.41 -6.52 -14.33
N PRO A 123 -7.57 -7.79 -14.74
CA PRO A 123 -8.19 -8.10 -16.01
C PRO A 123 -9.63 -7.60 -16.08
N GLY A 124 -9.98 -6.95 -17.21
CA GLY A 124 -11.31 -6.42 -17.48
C GLY A 124 -11.75 -5.28 -16.57
N THR A 125 -10.80 -4.58 -15.95
CA THR A 125 -11.05 -3.38 -15.14
C THR A 125 -10.35 -2.20 -15.83
N GLU A 126 -11.09 -1.16 -16.19
CA GLU A 126 -10.52 0.06 -16.80
C GLU A 126 -10.13 1.08 -15.73
N ASP A 127 -11.12 1.56 -14.99
CA ASP A 127 -10.97 2.54 -13.92
C ASP A 127 -11.68 2.05 -12.66
N PHE A 128 -11.20 2.49 -11.50
CA PHE A 128 -11.88 2.25 -10.22
C PHE A 128 -11.61 3.39 -9.24
N LEU A 129 -12.45 3.49 -8.21
CA LEU A 129 -12.29 4.46 -7.14
C LEU A 129 -11.38 3.86 -6.06
N SER A 130 -10.25 4.51 -5.76
CA SER A 130 -9.34 4.15 -4.68
C SER A 130 -9.27 5.24 -3.63
N TYR A 131 -8.72 4.91 -2.47
CA TYR A 131 -8.47 5.88 -1.42
C TYR A 131 -7.00 6.31 -1.44
N HIS A 132 -6.76 7.59 -1.17
CA HIS A 132 -5.43 8.21 -1.22
C HIS A 132 -5.17 9.00 0.06
N TRP A 133 -3.94 8.95 0.54
CA TRP A 133 -3.42 9.86 1.56
C TRP A 133 -1.91 9.94 1.43
N HIS A 134 -1.44 10.73 0.47
CA HIS A 134 -0.01 10.86 0.24
C HIS A 134 0.39 12.22 -0.36
N GLY A 135 1.62 12.63 -0.09
CA GLY A 135 2.26 13.81 -0.69
C GLY A 135 3.62 13.49 -1.30
N GLU A 136 4.06 12.24 -1.19
CA GLU A 136 5.23 11.70 -1.88
C GLU A 136 4.81 10.62 -2.88
N THR A 137 5.67 10.34 -3.83
CA THR A 137 5.52 9.30 -4.85
C THR A 137 6.85 8.62 -5.09
N PHE A 138 6.81 7.52 -5.84
CA PHE A 138 7.99 6.74 -6.23
C PHE A 138 8.20 6.73 -7.73
N THR A 139 9.43 6.50 -8.18
CA THR A 139 9.68 6.09 -9.56
C THR A 139 9.47 4.59 -9.72
N ILE A 140 9.12 4.15 -10.93
CA ILE A 140 9.02 2.73 -11.25
C ILE A 140 10.44 2.14 -11.29
N PRO A 141 10.75 1.10 -10.50
CA PRO A 141 12.08 0.46 -10.53
C PRO A 141 12.39 -0.16 -11.89
N ASP A 142 13.68 -0.28 -12.21
CA ASP A 142 14.12 -0.95 -13.44
C ASP A 142 13.62 -2.41 -13.48
N GLY A 143 13.05 -2.79 -14.61
CA GLY A 143 12.46 -4.12 -14.80
C GLY A 143 11.03 -4.28 -14.27
N ALA A 144 10.50 -3.29 -13.55
CA ALA A 144 9.09 -3.27 -13.14
C ALA A 144 8.21 -2.60 -14.20
N LYS A 145 6.91 -2.95 -14.20
CA LYS A 145 5.90 -2.33 -15.03
C LYS A 145 5.02 -1.41 -14.19
N ARG A 146 4.63 -0.26 -14.75
CA ARG A 146 3.57 0.56 -14.17
C ARG A 146 2.23 -0.15 -14.34
N VAL A 147 1.47 -0.26 -13.25
CA VAL A 147 0.17 -0.95 -13.23
C VAL A 147 -0.99 0.02 -13.15
N LEU A 148 -0.84 1.07 -12.34
CA LEU A 148 -1.90 2.04 -12.07
C LEU A 148 -1.38 3.47 -12.14
N GLU A 149 -2.27 4.41 -12.54
CA GLU A 149 -2.05 5.85 -12.44
C GLU A 149 -3.32 6.59 -12.03
N SER A 150 -3.19 7.82 -11.52
CA SER A 150 -4.30 8.76 -11.30
C SER A 150 -4.04 10.08 -12.03
N GLU A 151 -5.03 10.97 -12.03
CA GLU A 151 -4.89 12.32 -12.59
C GLU A 151 -3.74 13.11 -11.95
N TYR A 152 -3.53 12.91 -10.64
CA TYR A 152 -2.59 13.69 -9.85
C TYR A 152 -1.28 12.95 -9.52
N CYS A 153 -1.22 11.65 -9.76
CA CYS A 153 -0.02 10.85 -9.56
C CYS A 153 0.14 9.77 -10.65
N GLY A 154 1.15 9.93 -11.50
CA GLY A 154 1.41 9.00 -12.59
C GLY A 154 1.89 7.61 -12.15
N ASN A 155 2.22 7.41 -10.89
CA ASN A 155 2.74 6.14 -10.36
C ASN A 155 1.93 5.68 -9.15
N GLN A 156 0.70 5.20 -9.39
CA GLN A 156 -0.17 4.67 -8.33
C GLN A 156 0.11 3.19 -8.01
N ALA A 157 0.71 2.45 -8.94
CA ALA A 157 1.23 1.12 -8.66
C ALA A 157 2.27 0.67 -9.67
N PHE A 158 3.14 -0.23 -9.23
CA PHE A 158 4.02 -1.00 -10.09
C PHE A 158 4.02 -2.48 -9.70
N ALA A 159 4.35 -3.34 -10.67
CA ALA A 159 4.55 -4.76 -10.44
C ALA A 159 5.86 -5.24 -11.04
N MET A 160 6.49 -6.23 -10.39
CA MET A 160 7.68 -6.93 -10.86
C MET A 160 7.56 -8.41 -10.51
N GLY A 161 7.20 -9.25 -11.48
CA GLY A 161 6.85 -10.64 -11.21
C GLY A 161 5.71 -10.76 -10.17
N PRO A 162 5.91 -11.47 -9.05
CA PRO A 162 4.91 -11.64 -8.02
C PRO A 162 4.80 -10.46 -7.03
N HIS A 163 5.58 -9.40 -7.22
CA HIS A 163 5.66 -8.27 -6.30
C HIS A 163 4.79 -7.11 -6.78
N LEU A 164 4.04 -6.49 -5.85
CA LEU A 164 3.11 -5.38 -6.13
C LEU A 164 3.34 -4.22 -5.15
N GLY A 165 3.78 -3.07 -5.65
CA GLY A 165 3.87 -1.84 -4.88
C GLY A 165 2.74 -0.87 -5.25
N LEU A 166 1.94 -0.47 -4.26
CA LEU A 166 0.82 0.44 -4.38
C LEU A 166 1.15 1.78 -3.71
N GLN A 167 0.79 2.90 -4.33
CA GLN A 167 0.77 4.21 -3.69
C GLN A 167 -0.60 4.50 -3.09
N CYS A 168 -1.65 4.10 -3.78
CA CYS A 168 -3.02 4.17 -3.29
C CYS A 168 -3.32 3.08 -2.25
N HIS A 169 -4.43 3.26 -1.54
CA HIS A 169 -4.87 2.38 -0.48
C HIS A 169 -6.09 1.57 -0.93
N VAL A 170 -5.94 0.27 -1.03
CA VAL A 170 -7.03 -0.67 -1.34
C VAL A 170 -7.45 -1.49 -0.11
N GLU A 171 -6.70 -1.38 0.98
CA GLU A 171 -6.91 -2.06 2.26
C GLU A 171 -7.81 -1.30 3.23
N MET A 172 -8.36 -0.16 2.83
CA MET A 172 -9.12 0.71 3.72
C MET A 172 -10.36 0.03 4.31
N THR A 173 -10.66 0.42 5.54
CA THR A 173 -11.91 0.11 6.24
C THR A 173 -12.61 1.42 6.62
N GLU A 174 -13.90 1.35 6.95
CA GLU A 174 -14.65 2.52 7.40
C GLU A 174 -14.01 3.19 8.62
N ASP A 175 -13.56 2.37 9.59
CA ASP A 175 -12.90 2.87 10.80
C ASP A 175 -11.57 3.57 10.50
N MET A 176 -10.79 3.06 9.53
CA MET A 176 -9.57 3.72 9.08
C MET A 176 -9.89 5.07 8.46
N ILE A 177 -10.86 5.14 7.54
CA ILE A 177 -11.26 6.40 6.88
C ILE A 177 -11.74 7.43 7.92
N LYS A 178 -12.59 7.02 8.88
CA LYS A 178 -13.05 7.88 9.99
C LYS A 178 -11.87 8.39 10.83
N SER A 179 -10.98 7.48 11.21
CA SER A 179 -9.82 7.82 12.03
C SER A 179 -8.87 8.79 11.31
N TRP A 180 -8.55 8.50 10.04
CA TRP A 180 -7.62 9.31 9.26
C TRP A 180 -8.21 10.68 8.94
N SER A 181 -9.47 10.75 8.50
CA SER A 181 -10.12 12.03 8.17
C SER A 181 -10.28 12.93 9.40
N THR A 182 -10.47 12.33 10.59
CA THR A 182 -10.53 13.09 11.86
C THR A 182 -9.12 13.52 12.31
N GLY A 183 -8.17 12.59 12.35
CA GLY A 183 -6.80 12.85 12.80
C GLY A 183 -6.04 13.78 11.85
N GLY A 184 -6.30 13.67 10.56
CA GLY A 184 -5.68 14.47 9.51
C GLY A 184 -6.35 15.80 9.18
N ALA A 185 -7.36 16.24 9.95
CA ALA A 185 -8.10 17.48 9.68
C ALA A 185 -7.21 18.70 9.46
N ARG A 186 -6.13 18.85 10.26
CA ARG A 186 -5.16 19.94 10.11
C ARG A 186 -4.34 19.83 8.81
N GLU A 187 -4.09 18.63 8.32
CA GLU A 187 -3.38 18.40 7.07
C GLU A 187 -4.27 18.75 5.89
N ILE A 188 -5.54 18.36 5.93
CA ILE A 188 -6.57 18.73 4.95
C ILE A 188 -6.68 20.26 4.87
N GLU A 189 -6.79 20.93 6.02
CA GLU A 189 -6.89 22.40 6.09
C GLU A 189 -5.63 23.09 5.49
N ARG A 190 -4.43 22.59 5.79
CA ARG A 190 -3.17 23.13 5.25
C ARG A 190 -3.01 22.89 3.74
N ALA A 191 -3.53 21.80 3.22
CA ALA A 191 -3.50 21.52 1.80
C ALA A 191 -4.35 22.51 1.00
N GLY A 192 -5.34 23.11 1.64
CA GLY A 192 -6.23 24.10 1.03
C GLY A 192 -7.31 23.47 0.15
N ASP A 193 -8.01 24.34 -0.57
CA ASP A 193 -9.14 23.94 -1.42
C ASP A 193 -8.63 23.57 -2.82
N ILE A 194 -8.01 22.39 -2.94
CA ILE A 194 -7.51 21.84 -4.20
C ILE A 194 -8.30 20.58 -4.58
N PRO A 195 -8.53 20.31 -5.89
CA PRO A 195 -9.39 19.20 -6.35
C PRO A 195 -8.95 17.81 -5.88
N SER A 196 -7.65 17.61 -5.63
CA SER A 196 -7.07 16.33 -5.18
C SER A 196 -7.19 16.07 -3.68
N VAL A 197 -7.82 17.00 -2.91
CA VAL A 197 -7.97 16.89 -1.44
C VAL A 197 -9.42 17.03 -1.06
N GLN A 198 -9.98 15.98 -0.50
CA GLN A 198 -11.36 15.95 -0.02
C GLN A 198 -11.46 16.32 1.46
N LYS A 199 -12.49 17.08 1.81
CA LYS A 199 -12.89 17.31 3.20
C LYS A 199 -13.48 16.05 3.81
N GLN A 200 -13.47 15.94 5.15
CA GLN A 200 -13.97 14.78 5.87
C GLN A 200 -15.37 14.33 5.41
N GLU A 201 -16.29 15.28 5.26
CA GLU A 201 -17.66 14.97 4.83
C GLU A 201 -17.71 14.27 3.46
N GLN A 202 -16.87 14.68 2.52
CA GLN A 202 -16.76 14.07 1.19
C GLN A 202 -16.15 12.66 1.25
N GLN A 203 -15.18 12.45 2.15
CA GLN A 203 -14.57 11.15 2.37
C GLN A 203 -15.54 10.13 2.96
N LEU A 204 -16.44 10.58 3.85
CA LEU A 204 -17.42 9.73 4.54
C LEU A 204 -18.75 9.59 3.79
N SER A 205 -18.99 10.42 2.76
CA SER A 205 -20.19 10.28 1.92
C SER A 205 -20.18 8.95 1.18
N ASP A 206 -21.27 8.18 1.27
CA ASP A 206 -21.47 6.89 0.60
C ASP A 206 -20.32 5.90 0.83
N VAL A 207 -19.71 5.96 2.02
CA VAL A 207 -18.49 5.21 2.34
C VAL A 207 -18.67 3.70 2.18
N ASP A 208 -19.81 3.15 2.56
CA ASP A 208 -20.10 1.72 2.43
C ASP A 208 -20.07 1.26 0.97
N THR A 209 -20.77 2.00 0.08
CA THR A 209 -20.79 1.67 -1.36
C THR A 209 -19.40 1.80 -1.99
N LYS A 210 -18.65 2.83 -1.59
CA LYS A 210 -17.27 3.03 -2.08
C LYS A 210 -16.34 1.91 -1.60
N LEU A 211 -16.48 1.49 -0.34
CA LEU A 211 -15.69 0.38 0.21
C LEU A 211 -16.04 -0.96 -0.44
N ASP A 212 -17.32 -1.24 -0.70
CA ASP A 212 -17.71 -2.46 -1.41
C ASP A 212 -17.04 -2.54 -2.79
N GLY A 213 -17.02 -1.43 -3.54
CA GLY A 213 -16.32 -1.34 -4.82
C GLY A 213 -14.81 -1.53 -4.67
N LEU A 214 -14.20 -0.86 -3.69
CA LEU A 214 -12.77 -0.92 -3.41
C LEU A 214 -12.33 -2.33 -2.99
N HIS A 215 -13.09 -2.99 -2.11
CA HIS A 215 -12.81 -4.35 -1.66
C HIS A 215 -12.91 -5.36 -2.81
N GLY A 216 -13.84 -5.17 -3.76
CA GLY A 216 -13.89 -5.99 -4.97
C GLY A 216 -12.63 -5.87 -5.85
N ILE A 217 -11.97 -4.70 -5.87
CA ILE A 217 -10.68 -4.51 -6.53
C ILE A 217 -9.55 -5.14 -5.70
N ALA A 218 -9.57 -4.92 -4.37
CA ALA A 218 -8.61 -5.52 -3.45
C ALA A 218 -8.61 -7.05 -3.57
N ASP A 219 -9.78 -7.68 -3.63
CA ASP A 219 -9.93 -9.13 -3.80
C ASP A 219 -9.24 -9.64 -5.06
N LYS A 220 -9.36 -8.94 -6.19
CA LYS A 220 -8.68 -9.31 -7.43
C LYS A 220 -7.16 -9.23 -7.28
N LEU A 221 -6.65 -8.10 -6.76
CA LEU A 221 -5.21 -7.88 -6.54
C LEU A 221 -4.62 -8.90 -5.56
N TYR A 222 -5.30 -9.10 -4.43
CA TYR A 222 -4.83 -10.01 -3.38
C TYR A 222 -4.94 -11.47 -3.80
N THR A 223 -5.99 -11.87 -4.53
CA THR A 223 -6.11 -13.24 -5.09
C THR A 223 -4.94 -13.55 -6.01
N LYS A 224 -4.58 -12.61 -6.90
CA LYS A 224 -3.40 -12.78 -7.75
C LYS A 224 -2.12 -12.84 -6.92
N TRP A 225 -1.97 -11.99 -5.92
CA TRP A 225 -0.77 -11.96 -5.09
C TRP A 225 -0.61 -13.25 -4.28
N ILE A 226 -1.69 -13.75 -3.62
CA ILE A 226 -1.63 -14.99 -2.81
C ILE A 226 -1.37 -16.24 -3.64
N SER A 227 -1.68 -16.24 -4.95
CA SER A 227 -1.37 -17.37 -5.83
C SER A 227 0.14 -17.64 -5.98
N ASN A 228 0.98 -16.70 -5.54
CA ASN A 228 2.43 -16.79 -5.57
C ASN A 228 3.06 -17.10 -4.20
N LEU A 229 2.26 -17.26 -3.13
CA LEU A 229 2.78 -17.52 -1.78
C LEU A 229 3.62 -18.79 -1.75
N LYS A 230 4.72 -18.73 -0.99
CA LYS A 230 5.62 -19.88 -0.84
C LYS A 230 5.14 -20.83 0.26
N HIS A 231 5.28 -22.11 0.03
CA HIS A 231 4.84 -23.18 0.96
C HIS A 231 5.97 -23.65 1.89
#